data_52192f2520a76e70ad4eb95b9468bbca
#
_entry.id   52192f2520a76e70ad4eb95b9468bbca
#
_cell.length_a   1.000
_cell.length_b   1.000
_cell.length_c   1.000
_cell.angle_alpha   90.00
_cell.angle_beta   90.00
_cell.angle_gamma   90.00
#
_symmetry.space_group_name_H-M   'P 1'
#
loop_
_entity.id
_entity.type
_entity.pdbx_description
1 polymer ?
#
loop_
_entity_poly.entity_id
_entity_poly.type
_entity_poly.pdbx_seq_one_letter_code
_entity_poly.pdbx_strand_id
1 'polypeptide(L)'
;IHSLAPLNLPNVTRKTIIMQLLNQLIEERAEIGETQTSIVTRASEESRDLTETEDKNLTDLQARSLTVDARIAELREIKERNMAAELMKAEVKAMGGQETETKSVGGAIVRSEPLTYSENRSEHSFFKDVFSSYVIKDRNAEDRINRHQQEMAIETRAGDSGSFSGLVIPQYLTSLAQPLARAGRPFADQCRALPLPADGMSLNVSRVTTGSTAAIQATENAAVSNTDIDDTLITSNIATIASGQQLSRQAIERGTGIDQLVASDMMLAMATALDSQLLNGSGAGGQLLGIRVVPGVNEITFTSGAPTVALLYPKIIDAIQQINSNVFQPADLIIMHPRRAAMLSAAVDSTGRPLVLPIANVPQNAVGTGPVAGYGNAGMQIAGLPIVTDANVVTNRGAGGNEDQIYVVSRNNCLLFESGGPMFLRMDETAGLNLTVTLVGYNYAGFIANREPAAISVVVGTGLVAPTF
;
A
#
# COMPACT_ATOMS: atom_id res chain seq x y z
N ILE A 1 -10.08 23.96 -17.74
CA ILE A 1 -9.70 23.41 -16.42
C ILE A 1 -8.62 22.37 -16.68
N HIS A 2 -7.34 22.78 -16.75
CA HIS A 2 -6.20 21.86 -16.76
C HIS A 2 -5.45 22.04 -15.44
N SER A 3 -5.50 21.02 -14.59
CA SER A 3 -4.67 20.86 -13.41
C SER A 3 -3.21 20.71 -13.83
N LEU A 4 -2.41 21.75 -13.63
CA LEU A 4 -0.95 21.69 -13.78
C LEU A 4 -0.35 21.16 -12.48
N ALA A 5 0.26 19.99 -12.56
CA ALA A 5 1.12 19.41 -11.52
C ALA A 5 2.30 20.38 -11.21
N PRO A 6 2.80 20.45 -9.96
CA PRO A 6 3.90 21.34 -9.61
C PRO A 6 5.22 20.84 -10.20
N LEU A 7 5.69 21.49 -11.24
CA LEU A 7 7.05 21.31 -11.76
C LEU A 7 8.06 21.86 -10.76
N ASN A 8 8.93 20.98 -10.26
CA ASN A 8 10.04 21.32 -9.37
C ASN A 8 11.19 21.94 -10.20
N LEU A 9 11.06 23.21 -10.59
CA LEU A 9 12.07 23.97 -11.31
C LEU A 9 12.99 24.74 -10.34
N PRO A 10 14.29 24.92 -10.62
CA PRO A 10 15.20 25.66 -9.78
C PRO A 10 14.78 27.12 -9.63
N ASN A 11 15.03 27.73 -8.46
CA ASN A 11 14.54 29.04 -8.05
C ASN A 11 14.79 30.20 -9.07
N VAL A 12 15.87 30.14 -9.85
CA VAL A 12 16.20 31.15 -10.88
C VAL A 12 15.18 31.09 -12.03
N THR A 13 14.75 29.91 -12.43
CA THR A 13 13.78 29.70 -13.52
C THR A 13 12.38 30.14 -13.11
N ARG A 14 12.00 29.94 -11.84
CA ARG A 14 10.71 30.40 -11.31
C ARG A 14 10.56 31.93 -11.31
N LYS A 15 11.64 32.64 -10.92
CA LYS A 15 11.65 34.12 -10.89
C LYS A 15 11.46 34.70 -12.29
N THR A 16 12.13 34.14 -13.28
CA THR A 16 12.04 34.56 -14.69
C THR A 16 10.63 34.31 -15.25
N ILE A 17 10.03 33.16 -14.95
CA ILE A 17 8.68 32.82 -15.41
C ILE A 17 7.62 33.74 -14.78
N ILE A 18 7.71 34.05 -13.49
CA ILE A 18 6.78 34.98 -12.82
C ILE A 18 6.87 36.39 -13.42
N MET A 19 8.08 36.84 -13.73
CA MET A 19 8.26 38.17 -14.37
C MET A 19 7.72 38.18 -15.79
N GLN A 20 7.92 37.15 -16.58
CA GLN A 20 7.34 37.07 -17.94
C GLN A 20 5.82 37.04 -17.90
N LEU A 21 5.25 36.22 -17.02
CA LEU A 21 3.79 36.14 -16.86
C LEU A 21 3.18 37.48 -16.39
N LEU A 22 3.85 38.19 -15.47
CA LEU A 22 3.42 39.48 -14.99
C LEU A 22 3.42 40.53 -16.12
N ASN A 23 4.48 40.53 -16.95
CA ASN A 23 4.56 41.44 -18.08
C ASN A 23 3.45 41.16 -19.13
N GLN A 24 3.20 39.90 -19.44
CA GLN A 24 2.11 39.50 -20.36
C GLN A 24 0.73 39.98 -19.86
N LEU A 25 0.45 39.81 -18.55
CA LEU A 25 -0.82 40.25 -17.99
C LEU A 25 -0.96 41.80 -17.93
N ILE A 26 0.14 42.51 -17.78
CA ILE A 26 0.15 43.99 -17.85
C ILE A 26 -0.12 44.46 -19.27
N GLU A 27 0.47 43.82 -20.28
CA GLU A 27 0.20 44.06 -21.69
C GLU A 27 -1.27 43.78 -22.04
N GLU A 28 -1.79 42.61 -21.65
CA GLU A 28 -3.21 42.27 -21.84
C GLU A 28 -4.15 43.31 -21.18
N ARG A 29 -3.80 43.76 -19.98
CA ARG A 29 -4.57 44.80 -19.30
C ARG A 29 -4.56 46.16 -20.03
N ALA A 30 -3.44 46.52 -20.65
CA ALA A 30 -3.31 47.71 -21.49
C ALA A 30 -4.16 47.62 -22.76
N GLU A 31 -4.11 46.48 -23.47
CA GLU A 31 -4.93 46.24 -24.66
C GLU A 31 -6.44 46.30 -24.37
N ILE A 32 -6.87 45.72 -23.24
CA ILE A 32 -8.26 45.83 -22.79
C ILE A 32 -8.64 47.30 -22.56
N GLY A 33 -7.76 48.11 -21.94
CA GLY A 33 -7.98 49.52 -21.71
C GLY A 33 -8.07 50.34 -23.00
N GLU A 34 -7.20 50.05 -23.97
CA GLU A 34 -7.23 50.72 -25.29
C GLU A 34 -8.51 50.38 -26.07
N THR A 35 -8.94 49.09 -26.03
CA THR A 35 -10.18 48.69 -26.71
C THR A 35 -11.42 49.34 -26.05
N GLN A 36 -11.50 49.40 -24.74
CA GLN A 36 -12.56 50.12 -24.01
C GLN A 36 -12.60 51.58 -24.39
N THR A 37 -11.44 52.25 -24.41
CA THR A 37 -11.33 53.64 -24.78
C THR A 37 -11.74 53.90 -26.24
N SER A 38 -11.37 53.01 -27.15
CA SER A 38 -11.71 53.13 -28.57
C SER A 38 -13.22 53.00 -28.81
N ILE A 39 -13.91 52.12 -28.08
CA ILE A 39 -15.37 51.96 -28.18
C ILE A 39 -16.07 53.24 -27.69
N VAL A 40 -15.64 53.79 -26.55
CA VAL A 40 -16.23 55.01 -25.98
C VAL A 40 -15.96 56.24 -26.84
N THR A 41 -14.73 56.43 -27.36
CA THR A 41 -14.36 57.52 -28.25
C THR A 41 -15.15 57.48 -29.55
N ARG A 42 -15.30 56.32 -30.16
CA ARG A 42 -16.10 56.17 -31.39
C ARG A 42 -17.57 56.57 -31.18
N ALA A 43 -18.20 56.14 -30.11
CA ALA A 43 -19.56 56.52 -29.77
C ALA A 43 -19.69 58.05 -29.52
N SER A 44 -18.68 58.66 -28.88
CA SER A 44 -18.61 60.10 -28.65
C SER A 44 -18.41 60.93 -29.91
N GLU A 45 -17.53 60.47 -30.85
CA GLU A 45 -17.30 61.11 -32.14
C GLU A 45 -18.54 61.07 -33.05
N GLU A 46 -19.29 59.96 -32.99
CA GLU A 46 -20.53 59.79 -33.76
C GLU A 46 -21.75 60.43 -33.04
N SER A 47 -21.57 61.06 -31.87
CA SER A 47 -22.61 61.70 -31.08
C SER A 47 -23.86 60.80 -30.86
N ARG A 48 -23.66 59.52 -30.67
CA ARG A 48 -24.71 58.53 -30.46
C ARG A 48 -24.50 57.77 -29.15
N ASP A 49 -25.57 57.21 -28.64
CA ASP A 49 -25.49 56.27 -27.53
C ASP A 49 -24.86 54.93 -27.98
N LEU A 50 -24.30 54.20 -27.00
CA LEU A 50 -23.73 52.87 -27.24
C LEU A 50 -24.80 51.91 -27.76
N THR A 51 -24.46 51.11 -28.74
CA THR A 51 -25.33 50.05 -29.21
C THR A 51 -25.35 48.90 -28.20
N GLU A 52 -26.41 48.11 -28.18
CA GLU A 52 -26.56 46.96 -27.27
C GLU A 52 -25.40 45.94 -27.38
N THR A 53 -24.78 45.83 -28.55
CA THR A 53 -23.59 45.00 -28.79
C THR A 53 -22.31 45.61 -28.25
N GLU A 54 -22.17 46.95 -28.29
CA GLU A 54 -21.03 47.66 -27.75
C GLU A 54 -21.10 47.70 -26.20
N ASP A 55 -22.29 47.81 -25.63
CA ASP A 55 -22.51 47.78 -24.19
C ASP A 55 -22.20 46.37 -23.61
N LYS A 56 -22.61 45.32 -24.28
CA LYS A 56 -22.22 43.94 -23.92
C LYS A 56 -20.71 43.71 -23.99
N ASN A 57 -20.08 44.17 -25.06
CA ASN A 57 -18.64 44.09 -25.20
C ASN A 57 -17.89 44.87 -24.12
N LEU A 58 -18.38 46.05 -23.72
CA LEU A 58 -17.83 46.86 -22.64
C LEU A 58 -17.95 46.12 -21.28
N THR A 59 -19.10 45.51 -21.02
CA THR A 59 -19.33 44.73 -19.79
C THR A 59 -18.42 43.48 -19.72
N ASP A 60 -18.26 42.78 -20.83
CA ASP A 60 -17.36 41.61 -20.91
C ASP A 60 -15.89 42.03 -20.74
N LEU A 61 -15.47 43.12 -21.36
CA LEU A 61 -14.13 43.70 -21.20
C LEU A 61 -13.88 44.19 -19.76
N GLN A 62 -14.89 44.76 -19.10
CA GLN A 62 -14.79 45.13 -17.69
C GLN A 62 -14.64 43.92 -16.77
N ALA A 63 -15.44 42.86 -16.99
CA ALA A 63 -15.31 41.62 -16.22
C ALA A 63 -13.93 40.98 -16.43
N ARG A 64 -13.42 41.01 -17.66
CA ARG A 64 -12.07 40.46 -17.98
C ARG A 64 -10.98 41.32 -17.33
N SER A 65 -11.09 42.64 -17.35
CA SER A 65 -10.13 43.53 -16.69
C SER A 65 -10.02 43.28 -15.19
N LEU A 66 -11.15 43.04 -14.50
CA LEU A 66 -11.17 42.71 -13.07
C LEU A 66 -10.45 41.37 -12.77
N THR A 67 -10.64 40.39 -13.63
CA THR A 67 -9.94 39.09 -13.46
C THR A 67 -8.44 39.22 -13.69
N VAL A 68 -8.02 40.02 -14.66
CA VAL A 68 -6.60 40.28 -14.95
C VAL A 68 -5.98 41.10 -13.82
N ASP A 69 -6.67 42.11 -13.32
CA ASP A 69 -6.20 42.95 -12.20
C ASP A 69 -6.04 42.12 -10.91
N ALA A 70 -6.97 41.21 -10.60
CA ALA A 70 -6.84 40.29 -9.47
C ALA A 70 -5.61 39.38 -9.62
N ARG A 71 -5.35 38.90 -10.83
CA ARG A 71 -4.19 38.02 -11.09
C ARG A 71 -2.86 38.77 -11.01
N ILE A 72 -2.82 40.02 -11.48
CA ILE A 72 -1.65 40.89 -11.34
C ILE A 72 -1.37 41.16 -9.86
N ALA A 73 -2.39 41.39 -9.05
CA ALA A 73 -2.26 41.63 -7.60
C ALA A 73 -1.66 40.38 -6.89
N GLU A 74 -2.18 39.19 -7.18
CA GLU A 74 -1.64 37.94 -6.67
C GLU A 74 -0.14 37.74 -7.00
N LEU A 75 0.22 37.94 -8.26
CA LEU A 75 1.60 37.79 -8.71
C LEU A 75 2.55 38.84 -8.13
N ARG A 76 2.06 40.06 -7.90
CA ARG A 76 2.82 41.10 -7.20
C ARG A 76 3.06 40.75 -5.74
N GLU A 77 2.07 40.23 -5.04
CA GLU A 77 2.21 39.77 -3.66
C GLU A 77 3.21 38.61 -3.53
N ILE A 78 3.17 37.66 -4.45
CA ILE A 78 4.16 36.57 -4.50
C ILE A 78 5.57 37.09 -4.74
N LYS A 79 5.71 38.10 -5.64
CA LYS A 79 7.01 38.73 -5.91
C LYS A 79 7.54 39.46 -4.68
N GLU A 80 6.70 40.23 -3.97
CA GLU A 80 7.07 40.95 -2.74
C GLU A 80 7.48 39.99 -1.62
N ARG A 81 6.73 38.90 -1.41
CA ARG A 81 7.10 37.85 -0.44
C ARG A 81 8.45 37.23 -0.76
N ASN A 82 8.72 36.95 -2.03
CA ASN A 82 10.00 36.40 -2.45
C ASN A 82 11.15 37.39 -2.29
N MET A 83 10.94 38.67 -2.55
CA MET A 83 11.93 39.71 -2.31
C MET A 83 12.19 39.91 -0.81
N ALA A 84 11.14 39.92 0.02
CA ALA A 84 11.30 40.01 1.48
C ALA A 84 12.07 38.81 2.04
N ALA A 85 11.84 37.59 1.52
CA ALA A 85 12.56 36.42 1.89
C ALA A 85 14.05 36.46 1.47
N GLU A 86 14.36 37.04 0.30
CA GLU A 86 15.75 37.25 -0.14
C GLU A 86 16.48 38.34 0.69
N LEU A 87 15.76 39.41 1.06
CA LEU A 87 16.29 40.47 1.95
C LEU A 87 16.60 39.88 3.34
N MET A 88 15.68 39.10 3.92
CA MET A 88 15.91 38.41 5.19
C MET A 88 17.11 37.47 5.13
N LYS A 89 17.27 36.73 4.02
CA LYS A 89 18.45 35.88 3.81
C LYS A 89 19.74 36.71 3.72
N ALA A 90 19.70 37.85 3.07
CA ALA A 90 20.85 38.75 2.96
C ALA A 90 21.19 39.39 4.32
N GLU A 91 20.19 39.77 5.12
CA GLU A 91 20.36 40.28 6.48
C GLU A 91 20.95 39.24 7.43
N VAL A 92 20.44 38.00 7.39
CA VAL A 92 20.99 36.88 8.16
C VAL A 92 22.45 36.60 7.74
N LYS A 93 22.78 36.74 6.46
CA LYS A 93 24.14 36.60 5.94
C LYS A 93 25.05 37.77 6.39
N ALA A 94 24.53 38.97 6.48
CA ALA A 94 25.25 40.17 6.95
C ALA A 94 25.46 40.17 8.48
N MET A 95 24.59 39.51 9.25
CA MET A 95 24.71 39.32 10.70
C MET A 95 25.69 38.21 11.12
N GLY A 96 26.52 37.71 10.20
CA GLY A 96 27.56 36.73 10.52
C GLY A 96 27.07 35.30 10.58
N GLY A 97 25.89 35.01 10.02
CA GLY A 97 25.45 33.66 9.71
C GLY A 97 26.31 33.10 8.59
N GLN A 98 27.41 32.45 8.94
CA GLN A 98 28.23 31.70 8.00
C GLN A 98 27.35 30.63 7.35
N GLU A 99 27.12 30.73 6.05
CA GLU A 99 26.82 29.55 5.26
C GLU A 99 28.07 28.65 5.37
N THR A 100 28.02 27.73 6.29
CA THR A 100 28.96 26.63 6.29
C THR A 100 28.61 25.80 5.05
N GLU A 101 29.30 26.05 3.93
CA GLU A 101 29.55 24.98 2.98
C GLU A 101 30.24 23.88 3.76
N THR A 102 29.46 22.95 4.30
CA THR A 102 30.00 21.72 4.84
C THR A 102 30.53 20.91 3.69
N LYS A 103 31.77 21.11 3.35
CA LYS A 103 32.61 20.05 2.82
C LYS A 103 32.44 18.90 3.81
N SER A 104 31.90 17.78 3.31
CA SER A 104 31.75 16.53 4.03
C SER A 104 33.12 16.05 4.54
N VAL A 105 33.45 16.45 5.73
CA VAL A 105 34.38 15.69 6.57
C VAL A 105 33.46 14.82 7.43
N GLY A 106 33.59 13.50 7.27
CA GLY A 106 32.72 12.52 7.90
C GLY A 106 32.67 12.65 9.42
N GLY A 107 31.70 13.39 9.89
CA GLY A 107 31.31 13.50 11.28
C GLY A 107 29.80 13.50 11.32
N ALA A 108 29.21 12.55 12.01
CA ALA A 108 27.79 12.47 12.20
C ALA A 108 27.29 13.76 12.85
N ILE A 109 26.48 14.53 12.13
CA ILE A 109 25.77 15.66 12.71
C ILE A 109 24.55 15.05 13.41
N VAL A 110 24.67 14.88 14.73
CA VAL A 110 23.51 14.56 15.58
C VAL A 110 22.61 15.80 15.55
N ARG A 111 21.55 15.76 14.75
CA ARG A 111 20.48 16.76 14.82
C ARG A 111 19.68 16.51 16.08
N SER A 112 19.28 17.61 16.72
CA SER A 112 18.31 17.62 17.81
C SER A 112 17.04 16.86 17.42
N GLU A 113 16.36 16.28 18.42
CA GLU A 113 15.08 15.55 18.33
C GLU A 113 14.15 16.00 17.19
N PRO A 114 13.40 15.09 16.56
CA PRO A 114 12.39 15.44 15.57
C PRO A 114 11.50 16.56 16.06
N LEU A 115 11.41 17.65 15.32
CA LEU A 115 10.75 18.89 15.77
C LEU A 115 9.25 18.72 15.99
N THR A 116 8.63 17.73 15.34
CA THR A 116 7.16 17.53 15.39
C THR A 116 6.71 16.88 16.69
N TYR A 117 7.43 15.88 17.21
CA TYR A 117 7.12 15.18 18.46
C TYR A 117 8.38 15.15 19.34
N SER A 118 8.79 16.28 19.86
CA SER A 118 9.92 16.38 20.78
C SER A 118 9.45 16.38 22.24
N GLU A 119 10.29 15.90 23.13
CA GLU A 119 10.02 15.80 24.58
C GLU A 119 9.67 17.16 25.23
N ASN A 120 10.18 18.25 24.68
CA ASN A 120 9.92 19.61 25.18
C ASN A 120 8.62 20.24 24.67
N ARG A 121 7.89 19.60 23.74
CA ARG A 121 6.58 20.04 23.23
C ARG A 121 5.49 19.06 23.64
N SER A 122 5.05 19.15 24.89
CA SER A 122 4.02 18.29 25.49
C SER A 122 2.61 18.46 24.90
N GLU A 123 2.40 19.38 23.97
CA GLU A 123 1.05 19.67 23.45
C GLU A 123 0.54 18.60 22.48
N HIS A 124 1.42 17.87 21.81
CA HIS A 124 1.06 16.87 20.81
C HIS A 124 1.75 15.53 21.08
N SER A 125 0.98 14.51 21.39
CA SER A 125 1.46 13.13 21.44
C SER A 125 1.23 12.46 20.10
N PHE A 126 2.25 11.79 19.57
CA PHE A 126 2.16 11.00 18.33
C PHE A 126 0.95 10.05 18.35
N PHE A 127 0.75 9.39 19.50
CA PHE A 127 -0.36 8.46 19.68
C PHE A 127 -1.73 9.15 19.62
N LYS A 128 -1.85 10.33 20.23
CA LYS A 128 -3.06 11.12 20.19
C LYS A 128 -3.37 11.57 18.75
N ASP A 129 -2.35 11.91 18.00
CA ASP A 129 -2.49 12.33 16.61
C ASP A 129 -2.81 11.15 15.69
N VAL A 130 -2.24 9.97 15.90
CA VAL A 130 -2.64 8.73 15.20
C VAL A 130 -4.13 8.43 15.46
N PHE A 131 -4.56 8.52 16.71
CA PHE A 131 -5.96 8.34 17.07
C PHE A 131 -6.86 9.40 16.40
N SER A 132 -6.48 10.67 16.47
CA SER A 132 -7.26 11.77 15.90
C SER A 132 -7.34 11.70 14.36
N SER A 133 -6.28 11.27 13.71
CA SER A 133 -6.22 11.08 12.27
C SER A 133 -7.14 9.93 11.81
N TYR A 134 -7.12 8.80 12.51
CA TYR A 134 -7.90 7.62 12.12
C TYR A 134 -9.37 7.67 12.56
N VAL A 135 -9.66 8.17 13.76
CA VAL A 135 -11.03 8.15 14.34
C VAL A 135 -11.79 9.43 14.03
N ILE A 136 -11.13 10.59 14.19
CA ILE A 136 -11.77 11.91 14.05
C ILE A 136 -11.55 12.48 12.64
N LYS A 137 -10.64 11.88 11.84
CA LYS A 137 -10.21 12.35 10.51
C LYS A 137 -9.70 13.80 10.55
N ASP A 138 -8.96 14.14 11.62
CA ASP A 138 -8.36 15.45 11.78
C ASP A 138 -7.15 15.59 10.85
N ARG A 139 -7.28 16.45 9.84
CA ARG A 139 -6.23 16.74 8.86
C ARG A 139 -4.96 17.30 9.49
N ASN A 140 -5.09 18.07 10.58
CA ASN A 140 -3.93 18.64 11.26
C ASN A 140 -3.09 17.54 11.96
N ALA A 141 -3.76 16.49 12.47
CA ALA A 141 -3.08 15.33 13.04
C ALA A 141 -2.37 14.51 11.95
N GLU A 142 -3.02 14.31 10.81
CA GLU A 142 -2.46 13.63 9.64
C GLU A 142 -1.23 14.38 9.08
N ASP A 143 -1.30 15.70 8.97
CA ASP A 143 -0.18 16.54 8.53
C ASP A 143 1.02 16.47 9.50
N ARG A 144 0.77 16.39 10.81
CA ARG A 144 1.84 16.22 11.81
C ARG A 144 2.49 14.83 11.71
N ILE A 145 1.72 13.78 11.51
CA ILE A 145 2.24 12.42 11.30
C ILE A 145 3.10 12.35 10.04
N ASN A 146 2.61 12.90 8.94
CA ASN A 146 3.34 12.94 7.67
C ASN A 146 4.65 13.73 7.79
N ARG A 147 4.62 14.86 8.50
CA ARG A 147 5.81 15.66 8.77
C ARG A 147 6.83 14.87 9.61
N HIS A 148 6.39 14.20 10.65
CA HIS A 148 7.24 13.36 11.48
C HIS A 148 7.88 12.21 10.67
N GLN A 149 7.14 11.56 9.79
CA GLN A 149 7.68 10.54 8.90
C GLN A 149 8.75 11.10 7.96
N GLN A 150 8.57 12.32 7.45
CA GLN A 150 9.58 13.00 6.64
C GLN A 150 10.82 13.36 7.45
N GLU A 151 10.66 13.83 8.68
CA GLU A 151 11.76 14.12 9.61
C GLU A 151 12.58 12.86 9.91
N MET A 152 11.91 11.74 10.23
CA MET A 152 12.55 10.45 10.45
C MET A 152 13.28 9.92 9.19
N ALA A 153 12.70 10.10 8.00
CA ALA A 153 13.33 9.70 6.74
C ALA A 153 14.59 10.52 6.42
N ILE A 154 14.67 11.75 6.87
CA ILE A 154 15.87 12.61 6.72
C ILE A 154 16.94 12.18 7.73
N GLU A 155 16.54 11.84 8.95
CA GLU A 155 17.45 11.43 10.02
C GLU A 155 18.11 10.07 9.74
N THR A 156 17.38 9.11 9.18
CA THR A 156 17.93 7.80 8.78
C THR A 156 18.96 7.88 7.64
N ARG A 157 19.03 8.98 6.92
CA ARG A 157 20.03 9.18 5.84
C ARG A 157 21.37 9.76 6.32
N ALA A 158 21.48 10.20 7.55
CA ALA A 158 22.57 11.07 8.00
C ALA A 158 23.47 10.48 9.10
N GLY A 159 23.62 9.17 9.28
CA GLY A 159 24.47 8.76 10.36
C GLY A 159 25.05 7.36 10.31
N ASP A 160 26.34 7.27 10.07
CA ASP A 160 27.14 6.13 10.55
C ASP A 160 27.57 6.43 11.99
N SER A 161 26.91 5.75 12.95
CA SER A 161 27.11 5.94 14.41
C SER A 161 28.30 5.17 14.97
N GLY A 162 29.14 4.55 14.13
CA GLY A 162 30.28 3.75 14.58
C GLY A 162 31.41 4.53 15.29
N SER A 163 31.49 5.85 15.10
CA SER A 163 32.60 6.67 15.61
C SER A 163 32.37 7.32 16.97
N PHE A 164 31.15 7.29 17.51
CA PHE A 164 30.81 8.00 18.74
C PHE A 164 29.94 7.17 19.72
N SER A 165 30.25 5.90 19.87
CA SER A 165 29.48 4.97 20.71
C SER A 165 29.36 5.37 22.21
N GLY A 166 30.14 6.33 22.68
CA GLY A 166 30.08 6.84 24.05
C GLY A 166 29.29 8.13 24.26
N LEU A 167 28.87 8.80 23.18
CA LEU A 167 28.17 10.08 23.22
C LEU A 167 26.70 9.97 22.73
N VAL A 168 26.27 8.80 22.25
CA VAL A 168 24.90 8.59 21.81
C VAL A 168 24.01 8.50 23.03
N ILE A 169 23.15 9.49 23.19
CA ILE A 169 22.18 9.53 24.26
C ILE A 169 21.19 8.35 24.08
N PRO A 170 20.89 7.55 25.13
CA PRO A 170 20.07 6.34 25.04
C PRO A 170 18.69 6.51 24.38
N GLN A 171 18.15 7.70 24.37
CA GLN A 171 16.85 8.00 23.76
C GLN A 171 16.82 7.83 22.23
N TYR A 172 17.96 7.88 21.55
CA TYR A 172 18.03 7.57 20.10
C TYR A 172 18.08 6.07 19.81
N LEU A 173 18.32 5.24 20.82
CA LEU A 173 18.27 3.79 20.67
C LEU A 173 16.85 3.25 20.46
N THR A 174 15.80 4.06 20.71
CA THR A 174 14.42 3.65 20.42
C THR A 174 14.13 3.58 18.92
N SER A 175 14.77 4.41 18.10
CA SER A 175 14.68 4.30 16.64
C SER A 175 15.42 3.09 16.09
N LEU A 176 16.36 2.54 16.84
CA LEU A 176 17.10 1.31 16.55
C LEU A 176 16.46 0.07 17.18
N ALA A 177 15.36 0.22 17.92
CA ALA A 177 14.62 -0.91 18.45
C ALA A 177 14.15 -1.78 17.29
N GLN A 178 14.67 -3.01 17.21
CA GLN A 178 14.26 -3.96 16.19
C GLN A 178 12.84 -4.42 16.48
N PRO A 179 11.85 -4.13 15.65
CA PRO A 179 10.51 -4.66 15.83
C PRO A 179 10.54 -6.19 15.71
N LEU A 180 9.61 -6.85 16.37
CA LEU A 180 9.45 -8.30 16.23
C LEU A 180 9.15 -8.62 14.75
N ALA A 181 10.00 -9.48 14.16
CA ALA A 181 9.79 -9.91 12.79
C ALA A 181 8.50 -10.76 12.71
N ARG A 182 7.59 -10.39 11.83
CA ARG A 182 6.34 -11.10 11.56
C ARG A 182 6.24 -11.44 10.08
N ALA A 183 5.47 -12.46 9.77
CA ALA A 183 5.30 -12.92 8.38
C ALA A 183 4.59 -11.93 7.47
N GLY A 184 3.86 -10.95 8.04
CA GLY A 184 3.03 -10.04 7.27
C GLY A 184 1.81 -10.72 6.65
N ARG A 185 1.36 -10.24 5.49
CA ARG A 185 0.18 -10.77 4.80
C ARG A 185 0.40 -11.02 3.29
N PRO A 186 1.39 -11.85 2.91
CA PRO A 186 1.76 -12.02 1.51
C PRO A 186 0.63 -12.57 0.64
N PHE A 187 -0.19 -13.51 1.14
CA PHE A 187 -1.32 -14.05 0.41
C PHE A 187 -2.49 -13.07 0.33
N ALA A 188 -2.83 -12.40 1.43
CA ALA A 188 -3.93 -11.42 1.45
C ALA A 188 -3.73 -10.30 0.43
N ASP A 189 -2.48 -9.84 0.25
CA ASP A 189 -2.14 -8.80 -0.73
C ASP A 189 -2.24 -9.26 -2.19
N GLN A 190 -2.32 -10.57 -2.44
CA GLN A 190 -2.54 -11.14 -3.77
C GLN A 190 -4.01 -11.41 -4.05
N CYS A 191 -4.85 -11.46 -3.04
CA CYS A 191 -6.29 -11.65 -3.19
C CYS A 191 -6.94 -10.45 -3.87
N ARG A 192 -8.09 -10.68 -4.50
CA ARG A 192 -8.91 -9.59 -5.03
C ARG A 192 -9.57 -8.83 -3.87
N ALA A 193 -9.03 -7.65 -3.57
CA ALA A 193 -9.56 -6.79 -2.51
C ALA A 193 -10.87 -6.11 -2.95
N LEU A 194 -11.87 -6.16 -2.08
CA LEU A 194 -13.18 -5.53 -2.24
C LEU A 194 -13.54 -4.78 -0.94
N PRO A 195 -14.24 -3.64 -1.03
CA PRO A 195 -14.70 -2.96 0.16
C PRO A 195 -15.74 -3.79 0.88
N LEU A 196 -15.65 -3.83 2.21
CA LEU A 196 -16.65 -4.48 3.05
C LEU A 196 -17.94 -3.65 3.02
N PRO A 197 -19.14 -4.26 2.86
CA PRO A 197 -20.40 -3.56 3.03
C PRO A 197 -20.50 -2.88 4.40
N ALA A 198 -21.16 -1.72 4.45
CA ALA A 198 -21.28 -0.94 5.68
C ALA A 198 -22.14 -1.65 6.74
N ASP A 199 -23.12 -2.44 6.31
CA ASP A 199 -24.08 -3.11 7.15
C ASP A 199 -24.10 -4.63 6.91
N GLY A 200 -24.43 -5.40 7.93
CA GLY A 200 -24.53 -6.86 7.88
C GLY A 200 -23.34 -7.57 8.53
N MET A 201 -23.56 -8.79 9.01
CA MET A 201 -22.57 -9.66 9.64
C MET A 201 -22.21 -10.86 8.74
N SER A 202 -22.76 -10.92 7.54
CA SER A 202 -22.50 -11.99 6.57
C SER A 202 -22.45 -11.43 5.15
N LEU A 203 -21.61 -12.05 4.34
CA LEU A 203 -21.48 -11.80 2.91
C LEU A 203 -22.20 -12.91 2.16
N ASN A 204 -23.15 -12.53 1.31
CA ASN A 204 -23.92 -13.45 0.51
C ASN A 204 -23.57 -13.28 -0.97
N VAL A 205 -23.10 -14.35 -1.58
CA VAL A 205 -22.75 -14.38 -3.01
C VAL A 205 -23.43 -15.57 -3.67
N SER A 206 -24.12 -15.35 -4.78
CA SER A 206 -24.71 -16.43 -5.57
C SER A 206 -23.62 -17.12 -6.42
N ARG A 207 -23.71 -18.44 -6.49
CA ARG A 207 -22.93 -19.29 -7.38
C ARG A 207 -23.87 -20.08 -8.28
N VAL A 208 -23.76 -19.91 -9.58
CA VAL A 208 -24.49 -20.73 -10.55
C VAL A 208 -23.92 -22.15 -10.53
N THR A 209 -24.77 -23.12 -10.26
CA THR A 209 -24.40 -24.55 -10.18
C THR A 209 -24.82 -25.33 -11.41
N THR A 210 -25.88 -24.91 -12.07
CA THR A 210 -26.35 -25.53 -13.32
C THR A 210 -26.49 -24.48 -14.40
N GLY A 211 -25.84 -24.70 -15.54
CA GLY A 211 -25.92 -23.82 -16.68
C GLY A 211 -26.86 -24.35 -17.76
N SER A 212 -27.16 -23.51 -18.75
CA SER A 212 -27.91 -23.91 -19.94
C SER A 212 -27.20 -25.01 -20.71
N THR A 213 -27.94 -26.00 -21.20
CA THR A 213 -27.37 -27.03 -22.08
C THR A 213 -27.68 -26.70 -23.53
N ALA A 214 -26.69 -26.94 -24.40
CA ALA A 214 -26.89 -26.87 -25.85
C ALA A 214 -26.62 -28.24 -26.47
N ALA A 215 -27.49 -28.67 -27.35
CA ALA A 215 -27.34 -29.91 -28.08
C ALA A 215 -27.63 -29.69 -29.55
N ILE A 216 -27.02 -30.53 -30.41
CA ILE A 216 -27.29 -30.52 -31.85
C ILE A 216 -28.66 -31.15 -32.06
N GLN A 217 -29.50 -30.49 -32.79
CA GLN A 217 -30.78 -31.06 -33.23
C GLN A 217 -30.53 -32.18 -34.23
N ALA A 218 -30.81 -33.41 -33.82
CA ALA A 218 -30.53 -34.58 -34.69
C ALA A 218 -31.54 -34.72 -35.86
N THR A 219 -32.74 -34.19 -35.71
CA THR A 219 -33.75 -34.17 -36.75
C THR A 219 -34.49 -32.83 -36.76
N GLU A 220 -34.97 -32.42 -37.92
CA GLU A 220 -35.78 -31.21 -38.07
C GLU A 220 -37.03 -31.27 -37.17
N ASN A 221 -37.34 -30.18 -36.47
CA ASN A 221 -38.42 -30.04 -35.53
C ASN A 221 -38.31 -30.91 -34.22
N ALA A 222 -37.14 -31.47 -33.92
CA ALA A 222 -36.89 -32.08 -32.62
C ALA A 222 -36.91 -31.04 -31.48
N ALA A 223 -37.34 -31.43 -30.32
CA ALA A 223 -37.35 -30.55 -29.15
C ALA A 223 -35.92 -30.04 -28.83
N VAL A 224 -35.81 -28.76 -28.60
CA VAL A 224 -34.56 -28.14 -28.18
C VAL A 224 -34.23 -28.56 -26.73
N SER A 225 -32.96 -28.80 -26.47
CA SER A 225 -32.49 -29.05 -25.10
C SER A 225 -32.80 -27.83 -24.22
N ASN A 226 -33.57 -28.09 -23.14
CA ASN A 226 -33.93 -27.06 -22.17
C ASN A 226 -33.43 -27.47 -20.80
N THR A 227 -32.65 -26.61 -20.15
CA THR A 227 -32.17 -26.79 -18.78
C THR A 227 -32.31 -25.46 -18.07
N ASP A 228 -32.99 -25.45 -16.94
CA ASP A 228 -33.12 -24.26 -16.11
C ASP A 228 -31.78 -23.97 -15.41
N ILE A 229 -31.46 -22.70 -15.35
CA ILE A 229 -30.30 -22.22 -14.61
C ILE A 229 -30.65 -22.26 -13.14
N ASP A 230 -29.79 -22.92 -12.35
CA ASP A 230 -29.93 -23.03 -10.91
C ASP A 230 -28.70 -22.42 -10.22
N ASP A 231 -28.91 -21.82 -9.04
CA ASP A 231 -27.85 -21.19 -8.26
C ASP A 231 -27.87 -21.66 -6.80
N THR A 232 -26.74 -21.51 -6.16
CA THR A 232 -26.58 -21.78 -4.72
C THR A 232 -26.07 -20.54 -4.03
N LEU A 233 -26.71 -20.16 -2.93
CA LEU A 233 -26.27 -19.06 -2.08
C LEU A 233 -25.07 -19.49 -1.23
N ILE A 234 -23.97 -18.78 -1.39
CA ILE A 234 -22.78 -18.91 -0.57
C ILE A 234 -22.79 -17.81 0.47
N THR A 235 -22.75 -18.20 1.74
CA THR A 235 -22.68 -17.27 2.86
C THR A 235 -21.32 -17.38 3.54
N SER A 236 -20.65 -16.27 3.73
CA SER A 236 -19.41 -16.15 4.52
C SER A 236 -19.63 -15.18 5.65
N ASN A 237 -19.18 -15.52 6.84
CA ASN A 237 -19.24 -14.65 8.00
C ASN A 237 -18.16 -13.58 7.95
N ILE A 238 -18.47 -12.41 8.50
CA ILE A 238 -17.49 -11.36 8.73
C ILE A 238 -16.83 -11.64 10.08
N ALA A 239 -15.51 -11.78 10.06
CA ALA A 239 -14.70 -11.99 11.26
C ALA A 239 -14.10 -10.67 11.73
N THR A 240 -14.01 -10.53 13.06
CA THR A 240 -13.27 -9.43 13.69
C THR A 240 -11.90 -9.91 14.06
N ILE A 241 -10.88 -9.26 13.50
CA ILE A 241 -9.48 -9.47 13.85
C ILE A 241 -9.08 -8.36 14.81
N ALA A 242 -8.74 -8.71 16.03
CA ALA A 242 -8.40 -7.73 17.05
C ALA A 242 -7.05 -8.04 17.69
N SER A 243 -6.35 -6.98 18.09
CA SER A 243 -5.11 -7.03 18.86
C SER A 243 -5.24 -6.08 20.01
N GLY A 244 -4.84 -6.52 21.21
CA GLY A 244 -4.88 -5.69 22.41
C GLY A 244 -3.53 -5.67 23.10
N GLN A 245 -3.13 -4.49 23.61
CA GLN A 245 -1.91 -4.33 24.37
C GLN A 245 -2.14 -3.41 25.57
N GLN A 246 -1.56 -3.78 26.70
CA GLN A 246 -1.58 -2.98 27.91
C GLN A 246 -0.23 -2.30 28.09
N LEU A 247 -0.27 -0.99 28.32
CA LEU A 247 0.90 -0.16 28.50
C LEU A 247 0.81 0.59 29.83
N SER A 248 1.92 0.64 30.57
CA SER A 248 2.01 1.51 31.72
C SER A 248 1.96 2.97 31.29
N ARG A 249 1.18 3.79 32.00
CA ARG A 249 1.11 5.23 31.77
C ARG A 249 2.48 5.90 31.91
N GLN A 250 3.31 5.42 32.85
CA GLN A 250 4.68 5.91 32.99
C GLN A 250 5.54 5.62 31.74
N ALA A 251 5.35 4.45 31.11
CA ALA A 251 6.06 4.11 29.88
C ALA A 251 5.65 5.03 28.72
N ILE A 252 4.35 5.38 28.62
CA ILE A 252 3.84 6.28 27.59
C ILE A 252 4.33 7.73 27.80
N GLU A 253 4.37 8.18 29.07
CA GLU A 253 4.73 9.57 29.40
C GLU A 253 6.25 9.81 29.40
N ARG A 254 7.05 8.78 29.73
CA ARG A 254 8.52 8.89 29.87
C ARG A 254 9.31 8.13 28.81
N GLY A 255 8.68 7.25 28.06
CA GLY A 255 9.33 6.48 27.02
C GLY A 255 9.20 7.16 25.67
N THR A 256 10.33 7.37 24.98
CA THR A 256 10.37 7.96 23.64
C THR A 256 10.10 6.88 22.60
N GLY A 257 9.09 7.07 21.73
CA GLY A 257 8.83 6.19 20.58
C GLY A 257 8.16 4.83 20.89
N ILE A 258 7.79 4.55 22.14
CA ILE A 258 7.07 3.31 22.52
C ILE A 258 5.73 3.20 21.80
N ASP A 259 5.03 4.31 21.63
CA ASP A 259 3.73 4.38 21.00
C ASP A 259 3.78 3.90 19.53
N GLN A 260 4.80 4.35 18.79
CA GLN A 260 4.99 3.96 17.40
C GLN A 260 5.35 2.48 17.26
N LEU A 261 6.23 1.99 18.13
CA LEU A 261 6.62 0.57 18.16
C LEU A 261 5.41 -0.32 18.43
N VAL A 262 4.59 0.02 19.41
CA VAL A 262 3.40 -0.74 19.80
C VAL A 262 2.35 -0.72 18.69
N ALA A 263 2.06 0.46 18.14
CA ALA A 263 1.09 0.56 17.03
C ALA A 263 1.53 -0.26 15.81
N SER A 264 2.80 -0.17 15.44
CA SER A 264 3.33 -0.94 14.29
C SER A 264 3.30 -2.46 14.56
N ASP A 265 3.64 -2.91 15.77
CA ASP A 265 3.57 -4.33 16.12
C ASP A 265 2.14 -4.86 16.13
N MET A 266 1.18 -4.08 16.64
CA MET A 266 -0.24 -4.44 16.60
C MET A 266 -0.77 -4.56 15.17
N MET A 267 -0.40 -3.63 14.27
CA MET A 267 -0.77 -3.69 12.84
C MET A 267 -0.20 -4.95 12.18
N LEU A 268 1.08 -5.22 12.40
CA LEU A 268 1.74 -6.42 11.85
C LEU A 268 1.15 -7.71 12.43
N ALA A 269 0.78 -7.71 13.71
CA ALA A 269 0.10 -8.85 14.35
C ALA A 269 -1.26 -9.14 13.70
N MET A 270 -2.07 -8.09 13.47
CA MET A 270 -3.36 -8.22 12.82
C MET A 270 -3.22 -8.68 11.36
N ALA A 271 -2.22 -8.14 10.64
CA ALA A 271 -1.93 -8.55 9.26
C ALA A 271 -1.55 -10.04 9.18
N THR A 272 -0.67 -10.50 10.05
CA THR A 272 -0.27 -11.92 10.13
C THR A 272 -1.46 -12.82 10.51
N ALA A 273 -2.29 -12.38 11.46
CA ALA A 273 -3.48 -13.12 11.87
C ALA A 273 -4.50 -13.23 10.73
N LEU A 274 -4.73 -12.16 9.97
CA LEU A 274 -5.61 -12.18 8.80
C LEU A 274 -5.10 -13.21 7.79
N ASP A 275 -3.87 -13.13 7.41
CA ASP A 275 -3.29 -14.01 6.38
C ASP A 275 -3.32 -15.48 6.81
N SER A 276 -3.01 -15.77 8.06
CA SER A 276 -3.15 -17.11 8.63
C SER A 276 -4.60 -17.62 8.59
N GLN A 277 -5.59 -16.74 8.80
CA GLN A 277 -7.01 -17.11 8.67
C GLN A 277 -7.40 -17.39 7.22
N LEU A 278 -6.91 -16.63 6.26
CA LEU A 278 -7.17 -16.84 4.83
C LEU A 278 -6.61 -18.19 4.35
N LEU A 279 -5.47 -18.60 4.87
CA LEU A 279 -4.86 -19.89 4.53
C LEU A 279 -5.51 -21.07 5.27
N ASN A 280 -5.69 -20.95 6.59
CA ASN A 280 -5.94 -22.08 7.48
C ASN A 280 -7.25 -21.99 8.30
N GLY A 281 -7.99 -20.90 8.22
CA GLY A 281 -9.20 -20.68 9.01
C GLY A 281 -10.22 -21.81 8.83
N SER A 282 -10.87 -22.20 9.91
CA SER A 282 -11.80 -23.35 9.91
C SER A 282 -13.19 -23.06 9.35
N GLY A 283 -13.55 -21.78 9.19
CA GLY A 283 -14.93 -21.35 8.85
C GLY A 283 -15.94 -21.50 9.97
N ALA A 284 -15.53 -21.93 11.17
CA ALA A 284 -16.39 -22.13 12.34
C ALA A 284 -15.91 -21.27 13.51
N GLY A 285 -16.79 -21.01 14.47
CA GLY A 285 -16.42 -20.29 15.70
C GLY A 285 -15.96 -18.83 15.46
N GLY A 286 -16.52 -18.16 14.44
CA GLY A 286 -16.13 -16.79 14.09
C GLY A 286 -14.87 -16.67 13.25
N GLN A 287 -14.26 -17.79 12.84
CA GLN A 287 -13.11 -17.81 11.95
C GLN A 287 -13.55 -17.70 10.48
N LEU A 288 -12.65 -17.16 9.65
CA LEU A 288 -12.83 -17.16 8.20
C LEU A 288 -12.69 -18.58 7.63
N LEU A 289 -13.32 -18.84 6.49
CA LEU A 289 -13.13 -20.10 5.76
C LEU A 289 -11.87 -20.01 4.90
N GLY A 290 -10.77 -20.53 5.41
CA GLY A 290 -9.46 -20.53 4.72
C GLY A 290 -9.44 -21.45 3.50
N ILE A 291 -8.59 -21.12 2.52
CA ILE A 291 -8.48 -21.88 1.24
C ILE A 291 -8.22 -23.37 1.45
N ARG A 292 -7.57 -23.75 2.54
CA ARG A 292 -7.25 -25.15 2.86
C ARG A 292 -8.49 -25.99 3.19
N VAL A 293 -9.50 -25.37 3.80
CA VAL A 293 -10.67 -26.07 4.35
C VAL A 293 -11.88 -25.95 3.42
N VAL A 294 -11.78 -25.17 2.34
CA VAL A 294 -12.85 -25.06 1.34
C VAL A 294 -13.19 -26.44 0.79
N PRO A 295 -14.44 -26.88 0.87
CA PRO A 295 -14.83 -28.18 0.30
C PRO A 295 -14.80 -28.13 -1.23
N GLY A 296 -14.26 -29.21 -1.84
CA GLY A 296 -14.21 -29.35 -3.31
C GLY A 296 -13.00 -28.71 -3.98
N VAL A 297 -11.97 -28.34 -3.22
CA VAL A 297 -10.64 -28.00 -3.80
C VAL A 297 -9.99 -29.21 -4.41
N ASN A 298 -9.15 -29.00 -5.44
CA ASN A 298 -8.39 -30.07 -6.05
C ASN A 298 -7.25 -30.47 -5.11
N GLU A 299 -7.22 -31.71 -4.65
CA GLU A 299 -6.15 -32.21 -3.78
C GLU A 299 -5.22 -33.14 -4.53
N ILE A 300 -3.95 -32.78 -4.63
CA ILE A 300 -2.91 -33.53 -5.30
C ILE A 300 -1.98 -34.19 -4.25
N THR A 301 -1.97 -35.47 -4.20
CA THR A 301 -1.13 -36.20 -3.25
C THR A 301 0.30 -36.33 -3.77
N PHE A 302 1.26 -35.90 -2.96
CA PHE A 302 2.70 -36.14 -3.18
C PHE A 302 3.27 -36.96 -2.04
N THR A 303 3.41 -38.27 -2.28
CA THR A 303 3.96 -39.20 -1.32
C THR A 303 5.36 -39.63 -1.78
N SER A 304 6.38 -39.37 -0.98
CA SER A 304 7.75 -39.78 -1.27
C SER A 304 8.55 -39.93 0.04
N GLY A 305 9.32 -41.01 0.15
CA GLY A 305 10.26 -41.21 1.25
C GLY A 305 11.58 -40.46 1.06
N ALA A 306 11.88 -40.06 -0.18
CA ALA A 306 13.03 -39.24 -0.55
C ALA A 306 12.58 -38.16 -1.55
N PRO A 307 11.98 -37.06 -1.05
CA PRO A 307 11.41 -36.03 -1.91
C PRO A 307 12.51 -35.25 -2.65
N THR A 308 12.40 -35.21 -3.98
CA THR A 308 13.27 -34.45 -4.84
C THR A 308 12.44 -33.41 -5.62
N VAL A 309 13.10 -32.36 -6.12
CA VAL A 309 12.44 -31.35 -6.96
C VAL A 309 11.91 -31.97 -8.27
N ALA A 310 12.63 -32.97 -8.83
CA ALA A 310 12.20 -33.67 -10.02
C ALA A 310 10.88 -34.43 -9.83
N LEU A 311 10.61 -34.94 -8.63
CA LEU A 311 9.35 -35.60 -8.28
C LEU A 311 8.24 -34.62 -7.90
N LEU A 312 8.59 -33.45 -7.32
CA LEU A 312 7.66 -32.43 -6.93
C LEU A 312 7.12 -31.62 -8.12
N TYR A 313 7.98 -31.31 -9.08
CA TYR A 313 7.63 -30.47 -10.23
C TYR A 313 6.41 -30.98 -11.01
N PRO A 314 6.30 -32.27 -11.38
CA PRO A 314 5.11 -32.79 -12.03
C PRO A 314 3.83 -32.64 -11.21
N LYS A 315 3.91 -32.67 -9.88
CA LYS A 315 2.75 -32.47 -9.00
C LYS A 315 2.25 -31.02 -9.00
N ILE A 316 3.17 -30.06 -9.11
CA ILE A 316 2.80 -28.65 -9.28
C ILE A 316 2.15 -28.44 -10.66
N ILE A 317 2.67 -29.06 -11.71
CA ILE A 317 2.08 -28.98 -13.05
C ILE A 317 0.70 -29.65 -13.08
N ASP A 318 0.51 -30.77 -12.38
CA ASP A 318 -0.79 -31.41 -12.23
C ASP A 318 -1.79 -30.47 -11.51
N ALA A 319 -1.37 -29.79 -10.45
CA ALA A 319 -2.17 -28.80 -9.76
C ALA A 319 -2.65 -27.64 -10.69
N ILE A 320 -1.75 -27.16 -11.54
CA ILE A 320 -2.06 -26.12 -12.55
C ILE A 320 -3.05 -26.66 -13.58
N GLN A 321 -2.81 -27.88 -14.09
CA GLN A 321 -3.65 -28.51 -15.09
C GLN A 321 -5.07 -28.75 -14.58
N GLN A 322 -5.24 -29.18 -13.34
CA GLN A 322 -6.57 -29.40 -12.76
C GLN A 322 -7.40 -28.12 -12.68
N ILE A 323 -6.80 -26.98 -12.32
CA ILE A 323 -7.49 -25.68 -12.34
C ILE A 323 -7.91 -25.35 -13.78
N ASN A 324 -6.96 -25.43 -14.70
CA ASN A 324 -7.23 -25.07 -16.09
C ASN A 324 -8.33 -25.94 -16.74
N SER A 325 -8.38 -27.20 -16.38
CA SER A 325 -9.38 -28.16 -16.91
C SER A 325 -10.75 -28.02 -16.26
N ASN A 326 -10.80 -27.75 -14.94
CA ASN A 326 -12.04 -27.75 -14.20
C ASN A 326 -12.78 -26.41 -14.24
N VAL A 327 -12.01 -25.30 -14.30
CA VAL A 327 -12.56 -23.93 -14.27
C VAL A 327 -12.49 -23.24 -15.61
N PHE A 328 -11.71 -23.80 -16.56
CA PHE A 328 -11.43 -23.18 -17.88
C PHE A 328 -10.81 -21.79 -17.77
N GLN A 329 -10.13 -21.50 -16.66
CA GLN A 329 -9.37 -20.29 -16.39
C GLN A 329 -7.94 -20.67 -16.01
N PRO A 330 -6.93 -19.88 -16.41
CA PRO A 330 -5.57 -20.15 -16.02
C PRO A 330 -5.38 -19.95 -14.51
N ALA A 331 -4.58 -20.85 -13.90
CA ALA A 331 -3.99 -20.56 -12.61
C ALA A 331 -3.02 -19.37 -12.77
N ASP A 332 -2.89 -18.54 -11.74
CA ASP A 332 -2.10 -17.30 -11.83
C ASP A 332 -1.15 -17.07 -10.64
N LEU A 333 -1.19 -17.92 -9.61
CA LEU A 333 -0.36 -17.78 -8.43
C LEU A 333 -0.03 -19.13 -7.79
N ILE A 334 1.23 -19.27 -7.33
CA ILE A 334 1.68 -20.38 -6.49
C ILE A 334 2.07 -19.80 -5.13
N ILE A 335 1.57 -20.41 -4.05
CA ILE A 335 1.88 -20.00 -2.68
C ILE A 335 2.56 -21.18 -1.97
N MET A 336 3.68 -20.93 -1.33
CA MET A 336 4.41 -21.95 -0.58
C MET A 336 5.19 -21.37 0.59
N HIS A 337 5.51 -22.24 1.55
CA HIS A 337 6.38 -21.84 2.66
C HIS A 337 7.81 -21.52 2.17
N PRO A 338 8.52 -20.53 2.76
CA PRO A 338 9.89 -20.18 2.37
C PRO A 338 10.86 -21.35 2.32
N ARG A 339 10.72 -22.35 3.23
CA ARG A 339 11.54 -23.56 3.23
C ARG A 339 11.41 -24.37 1.93
N ARG A 340 10.20 -24.36 1.32
CA ARG A 340 9.95 -25.08 0.06
C ARG A 340 10.51 -24.30 -1.13
N ALA A 341 10.39 -23.00 -1.13
CA ALA A 341 11.03 -22.15 -2.13
C ALA A 341 12.56 -22.28 -2.10
N ALA A 342 13.15 -22.39 -0.90
CA ALA A 342 14.58 -22.65 -0.74
C ALA A 342 14.99 -24.01 -1.31
N MET A 343 14.21 -25.08 -1.07
CA MET A 343 14.44 -26.40 -1.69
C MET A 343 14.44 -26.31 -3.22
N LEU A 344 13.48 -25.59 -3.80
CA LEU A 344 13.41 -25.41 -5.26
C LEU A 344 14.62 -24.62 -5.79
N SER A 345 15.05 -23.61 -5.08
CA SER A 345 16.22 -22.79 -5.45
C SER A 345 17.54 -23.54 -5.33
N ALA A 346 17.65 -24.44 -4.34
CA ALA A 346 18.85 -25.25 -4.13
C ALA A 346 18.97 -26.41 -5.12
N ALA A 347 17.90 -26.73 -5.84
CA ALA A 347 17.90 -27.85 -6.77
C ALA A 347 18.80 -27.58 -7.98
N VAL A 348 19.69 -28.54 -8.26
CA VAL A 348 20.59 -28.49 -9.41
C VAL A 348 20.37 -29.74 -10.29
N ASP A 349 20.73 -29.63 -11.55
CA ASP A 349 20.76 -30.76 -12.47
C ASP A 349 22.04 -31.63 -12.25
N SER A 350 22.17 -32.72 -13.02
CA SER A 350 23.35 -33.57 -12.97
C SER A 350 24.65 -32.88 -13.34
N THR A 351 24.60 -31.67 -13.90
CA THR A 351 25.77 -30.87 -14.29
C THR A 351 26.00 -29.69 -13.32
N GLY A 352 25.25 -29.63 -12.21
CA GLY A 352 25.37 -28.56 -11.20
C GLY A 352 24.72 -27.25 -11.56
N ARG A 353 23.82 -27.20 -12.57
CA ARG A 353 23.09 -26.00 -12.93
C ARG A 353 21.80 -25.89 -12.12
N PRO A 354 21.47 -24.71 -11.59
CA PRO A 354 20.18 -24.51 -10.90
C PRO A 354 19.00 -24.86 -11.80
N LEU A 355 18.04 -25.62 -11.28
CA LEU A 355 16.80 -25.98 -11.99
C LEU A 355 15.77 -24.85 -11.98
N VAL A 356 15.74 -24.05 -10.92
CA VAL A 356 14.85 -22.90 -10.79
C VAL A 356 15.73 -21.67 -10.69
N LEU A 357 15.72 -20.85 -11.73
CA LEU A 357 16.46 -19.59 -11.76
C LEU A 357 15.58 -18.46 -11.23
N PRO A 358 16.09 -17.59 -10.37
CA PRO A 358 15.43 -16.33 -10.07
C PRO A 358 15.26 -15.52 -11.38
N ILE A 359 14.15 -14.83 -11.55
CA ILE A 359 13.97 -13.95 -12.70
C ILE A 359 14.93 -12.79 -12.54
N ALA A 360 16.04 -12.82 -13.29
CA ALA A 360 16.84 -11.66 -13.53
C ALA A 360 16.34 -11.00 -14.82
N ASN A 361 15.97 -9.74 -14.78
CA ASN A 361 15.64 -8.93 -15.97
C ASN A 361 16.89 -8.64 -16.85
N VAL A 362 17.90 -9.48 -16.78
CA VAL A 362 19.18 -9.32 -17.47
C VAL A 362 19.40 -10.54 -18.35
N PRO A 363 19.80 -10.39 -19.62
CA PRO A 363 20.17 -11.52 -20.48
C PRO A 363 21.21 -12.38 -19.77
N GLN A 364 21.07 -13.71 -19.84
CA GLN A 364 21.93 -14.69 -19.15
C GLN A 364 23.43 -14.59 -19.48
N ASN A 365 23.82 -13.77 -20.43
CA ASN A 365 25.21 -13.54 -20.82
C ASN A 365 25.82 -12.26 -20.23
N ALA A 366 25.12 -11.51 -19.41
CA ALA A 366 25.67 -10.32 -18.80
C ALA A 366 26.51 -10.71 -17.58
N VAL A 367 27.80 -10.82 -17.76
CA VAL A 367 28.79 -10.67 -16.67
C VAL A 367 28.77 -9.20 -16.27
N GLY A 368 27.73 -8.80 -15.56
CA GLY A 368 27.54 -7.42 -15.14
C GLY A 368 26.78 -7.37 -13.83
N THR A 369 27.25 -6.55 -12.95
CA THR A 369 26.64 -6.15 -11.69
C THR A 369 25.25 -5.57 -11.91
N GLY A 370 24.23 -6.44 -12.06
CA GLY A 370 22.85 -6.06 -11.80
C GLY A 370 22.61 -6.17 -10.29
N PRO A 371 21.77 -5.33 -9.68
CA PRO A 371 21.38 -5.55 -8.30
C PRO A 371 20.75 -6.93 -8.24
N VAL A 372 21.38 -7.84 -7.50
CA VAL A 372 20.75 -9.09 -7.09
C VAL A 372 19.55 -8.64 -6.27
N ALA A 373 18.36 -8.74 -6.84
CA ALA A 373 17.14 -8.49 -6.11
C ALA A 373 17.22 -9.36 -4.85
N GLY A 374 17.25 -8.71 -3.70
CA GLY A 374 17.34 -9.40 -2.42
C GLY A 374 16.25 -10.47 -2.35
N TYR A 375 16.43 -11.45 -1.50
CA TYR A 375 15.52 -12.56 -1.22
C TYR A 375 14.11 -12.13 -0.74
N GLY A 376 13.51 -11.17 -1.42
CA GLY A 376 12.14 -10.76 -1.25
C GLY A 376 11.33 -11.26 -2.44
N ASN A 377 10.19 -11.76 -2.21
CA ASN A 377 9.04 -12.20 -3.04
C ASN A 377 9.06 -11.94 -4.56
N ALA A 378 10.04 -11.26 -5.11
CA ALA A 378 10.08 -10.88 -6.50
C ALA A 378 11.00 -11.82 -7.27
N GLY A 379 10.41 -12.78 -7.96
CA GLY A 379 11.10 -13.27 -9.10
C GLY A 379 11.23 -14.78 -9.28
N MET A 380 10.79 -15.61 -8.37
CA MET A 380 10.68 -17.03 -8.67
C MET A 380 9.41 -17.33 -9.46
N GLN A 381 9.54 -18.09 -10.52
CA GLN A 381 8.41 -18.57 -11.31
C GLN A 381 8.57 -20.08 -11.58
N ILE A 382 7.45 -20.78 -11.58
CA ILE A 382 7.35 -22.16 -12.06
C ILE A 382 6.27 -22.20 -13.14
N ALA A 383 6.59 -22.77 -14.28
CA ALA A 383 5.68 -22.84 -15.43
C ALA A 383 5.08 -21.49 -15.84
N GLY A 384 5.82 -20.39 -15.67
CA GLY A 384 5.36 -19.03 -15.95
C GLY A 384 4.50 -18.40 -14.86
N LEU A 385 4.18 -19.11 -13.76
CA LEU A 385 3.43 -18.59 -12.64
C LEU A 385 4.36 -18.04 -11.56
N PRO A 386 4.07 -16.85 -11.01
CA PRO A 386 4.83 -16.27 -9.92
C PRO A 386 4.63 -17.09 -8.64
N ILE A 387 5.71 -17.20 -7.86
CA ILE A 387 5.70 -17.84 -6.55
C ILE A 387 5.69 -16.77 -5.48
N VAL A 388 4.72 -16.83 -4.59
CA VAL A 388 4.68 -16.03 -3.37
C VAL A 388 5.09 -16.93 -2.20
N THR A 389 6.14 -16.51 -1.51
CA THR A 389 6.58 -17.19 -0.29
C THR A 389 5.85 -16.62 0.91
N ASP A 390 5.20 -17.49 1.67
CA ASP A 390 4.43 -17.10 2.82
C ASP A 390 4.77 -17.98 4.03
N ALA A 391 5.28 -17.38 5.08
CA ALA A 391 5.61 -18.06 6.32
C ALA A 391 4.39 -18.42 7.18
N ASN A 392 3.18 -17.90 6.83
CA ASN A 392 1.92 -18.27 7.47
C ASN A 392 1.38 -19.63 6.97
N VAL A 393 1.95 -20.17 5.88
CA VAL A 393 1.69 -21.55 5.46
C VAL A 393 2.19 -22.48 6.56
N VAL A 394 1.27 -23.26 7.13
CA VAL A 394 1.60 -24.16 8.24
C VAL A 394 2.54 -25.29 7.80
N THR A 395 3.44 -25.67 8.69
CA THR A 395 4.46 -26.68 8.44
C THR A 395 4.31 -27.93 9.33
N ASN A 396 3.20 -28.03 10.05
CA ASN A 396 2.89 -29.06 11.02
C ASN A 396 1.71 -29.95 10.59
N ARG A 397 1.52 -30.13 9.29
CA ARG A 397 0.47 -30.99 8.74
C ARG A 397 0.94 -32.45 8.60
N GLY A 398 0.00 -33.32 8.19
CA GLY A 398 0.22 -34.75 8.04
C GLY A 398 0.26 -35.49 9.36
N ALA A 399 0.33 -36.82 9.27
CA ALA A 399 0.36 -37.71 10.45
C ALA A 399 1.63 -37.53 11.30
N GLY A 400 2.74 -37.09 10.67
CA GLY A 400 4.01 -36.81 11.34
C GLY A 400 4.11 -35.40 11.92
N GLY A 401 3.15 -34.51 11.65
CA GLY A 401 3.15 -33.12 12.12
C GLY A 401 4.32 -32.28 11.60
N ASN A 402 4.87 -32.60 10.42
CA ASN A 402 6.05 -31.94 9.85
C ASN A 402 5.91 -31.60 8.36
N GLU A 403 4.73 -31.79 7.79
CA GLU A 403 4.43 -31.52 6.38
C GLU A 403 3.98 -30.07 6.16
N ASP A 404 4.44 -29.46 5.07
CA ASP A 404 3.88 -28.21 4.56
C ASP A 404 2.94 -28.49 3.37
N GLN A 405 2.43 -27.42 2.78
CA GLN A 405 1.50 -27.49 1.65
C GLN A 405 1.89 -26.46 0.61
N ILE A 406 1.58 -26.78 -0.65
CA ILE A 406 1.71 -25.83 -1.76
C ILE A 406 0.32 -25.56 -2.31
N TYR A 407 -0.02 -24.31 -2.45
CA TYR A 407 -1.28 -23.87 -3.02
C TYR A 407 -1.06 -23.28 -4.41
N VAL A 408 -1.88 -23.69 -5.34
CA VAL A 408 -1.99 -23.06 -6.66
C VAL A 408 -3.39 -22.49 -6.75
N VAL A 409 -3.50 -21.22 -7.08
CA VAL A 409 -4.80 -20.52 -7.04
C VAL A 409 -5.00 -19.60 -8.25
N SER A 410 -6.27 -19.36 -8.59
CA SER A 410 -6.66 -18.24 -9.43
C SER A 410 -7.12 -17.09 -8.53
N ARG A 411 -6.32 -16.00 -8.48
CA ARG A 411 -6.53 -14.84 -7.58
C ARG A 411 -7.91 -14.21 -7.71
N ASN A 412 -8.46 -14.20 -8.91
CA ASN A 412 -9.77 -13.62 -9.17
C ASN A 412 -10.92 -14.32 -8.43
N ASN A 413 -10.70 -15.57 -8.00
CA ASN A 413 -11.68 -16.35 -7.25
C ASN A 413 -11.50 -16.25 -5.73
N CYS A 414 -10.41 -15.65 -5.26
CA CYS A 414 -10.15 -15.36 -3.85
C CYS A 414 -10.58 -13.92 -3.54
N LEU A 415 -11.79 -13.73 -3.02
CA LEU A 415 -12.37 -12.42 -2.73
C LEU A 415 -12.12 -12.07 -1.26
N LEU A 416 -11.35 -11.03 -1.02
CA LEU A 416 -11.09 -10.50 0.31
C LEU A 416 -11.85 -9.18 0.50
N PHE A 417 -12.71 -9.15 1.50
CA PHE A 417 -13.48 -7.97 1.89
C PHE A 417 -12.87 -7.42 3.18
N GLU A 418 -12.41 -6.17 3.15
CA GLU A 418 -11.85 -5.51 4.32
C GLU A 418 -12.57 -4.19 4.58
N SER A 419 -12.71 -3.85 5.87
CA SER A 419 -13.08 -2.49 6.25
C SER A 419 -11.92 -1.54 5.91
N GLY A 420 -12.18 -0.24 5.75
CA GLY A 420 -11.23 0.74 5.21
C GLY A 420 -9.94 0.98 6.01
N GLY A 421 -9.58 0.09 6.93
CA GLY A 421 -8.36 0.08 7.72
C GLY A 421 -8.60 -0.31 9.17
N PRO A 422 -7.53 -0.66 9.93
CA PRO A 422 -7.67 -1.02 11.34
C PRO A 422 -8.12 0.19 12.16
N MET A 423 -9.06 -0.03 13.06
CA MET A 423 -9.53 0.95 14.02
C MET A 423 -8.82 0.74 15.35
N PHE A 424 -8.40 1.82 16.00
CA PHE A 424 -7.74 1.76 17.30
C PHE A 424 -8.60 2.43 18.37
N LEU A 425 -8.77 1.73 19.48
CA LEU A 425 -9.43 2.23 20.67
C LEU A 425 -8.41 2.31 21.81
N ARG A 426 -8.40 3.44 22.49
CA ARG A 426 -7.65 3.63 23.72
C ARG A 426 -8.63 3.61 24.90
N MET A 427 -8.37 2.76 25.88
CA MET A 427 -9.17 2.61 27.09
C MET A 427 -8.30 2.97 28.29
N ASP A 428 -8.52 4.15 28.85
CA ASP A 428 -7.78 4.64 30.04
C ASP A 428 -8.44 4.18 31.35
N GLU A 429 -9.72 3.81 31.33
CA GLU A 429 -10.52 3.55 32.53
C GLU A 429 -10.47 2.08 32.98
N THR A 430 -10.22 1.13 32.08
CA THR A 430 -10.31 -0.31 32.33
C THR A 430 -9.36 -0.79 33.44
N ALA A 431 -8.20 -0.14 33.60
CA ALA A 431 -7.22 -0.44 34.61
C ALA A 431 -6.65 0.84 35.25
N GLY A 432 -7.49 1.85 35.46
CA GLY A 432 -7.11 3.18 35.93
C GLY A 432 -6.40 3.16 37.30
N LEU A 433 -6.78 2.25 38.19
CA LEU A 433 -6.11 2.09 39.50
C LEU A 433 -4.66 1.60 39.38
N ASN A 434 -4.33 0.92 38.28
CA ASN A 434 -2.97 0.40 38.05
C ASN A 434 -2.15 1.33 37.13
N LEU A 435 -2.67 2.51 36.79
CA LEU A 435 -2.06 3.44 35.83
C LEU A 435 -1.69 2.73 34.51
N THR A 436 -2.57 1.85 34.05
CA THR A 436 -2.39 1.07 32.81
C THR A 436 -3.38 1.55 31.74
N VAL A 437 -2.88 1.81 30.56
CA VAL A 437 -3.66 2.16 29.37
C VAL A 437 -3.78 0.94 28.50
N THR A 438 -4.99 0.56 28.14
CA THR A 438 -5.25 -0.55 27.22
C THR A 438 -5.50 0.00 25.82
N LEU A 439 -4.74 -0.50 24.87
CA LEU A 439 -4.91 -0.24 23.45
C LEU A 439 -5.54 -1.44 22.80
N VAL A 440 -6.57 -1.22 21.99
CA VAL A 440 -7.22 -2.27 21.21
C VAL A 440 -7.28 -1.81 19.77
N GLY A 441 -6.61 -2.56 18.89
CA GLY A 441 -6.77 -2.42 17.45
C GLY A 441 -7.71 -3.51 16.94
N TYR A 442 -8.62 -3.20 16.03
CA TYR A 442 -9.48 -4.20 15.42
C TYR A 442 -9.77 -3.85 13.95
N ASN A 443 -10.04 -4.88 13.17
CA ASN A 443 -10.43 -4.78 11.78
C ASN A 443 -11.51 -5.83 11.47
N TYR A 444 -12.42 -5.51 10.57
CA TYR A 444 -13.40 -6.46 10.06
C TYR A 444 -12.95 -6.98 8.70
N ALA A 445 -13.00 -8.29 8.54
CA ALA A 445 -12.68 -8.93 7.30
C ALA A 445 -13.67 -10.04 6.97
N GLY A 446 -13.94 -10.24 5.69
CA GLY A 446 -14.71 -11.35 5.15
C GLY A 446 -13.95 -11.98 3.98
N PHE A 447 -14.01 -13.29 3.83
CA PHE A 447 -13.30 -13.99 2.78
C PHE A 447 -14.19 -15.01 2.09
N ILE A 448 -14.17 -15.01 0.77
CA ILE A 448 -14.91 -15.95 -0.07
C ILE A 448 -13.96 -16.57 -1.08
N ALA A 449 -13.63 -17.83 -0.87
CA ALA A 449 -12.86 -18.65 -1.81
C ALA A 449 -13.67 -19.85 -2.33
N ASN A 450 -14.81 -20.14 -1.70
CA ASN A 450 -15.70 -21.24 -2.02
C ASN A 450 -16.69 -20.94 -3.15
N ARG A 451 -16.59 -19.78 -3.79
CA ARG A 451 -17.37 -19.47 -4.99
C ARG A 451 -17.04 -20.43 -6.14
N GLU A 452 -15.76 -20.73 -6.30
CA GLU A 452 -15.25 -21.67 -7.29
C GLU A 452 -14.13 -22.53 -6.67
N PRO A 453 -14.50 -23.60 -5.92
CA PRO A 453 -13.49 -24.43 -5.21
C PRO A 453 -12.47 -25.06 -6.14
N ALA A 454 -12.86 -25.43 -7.35
CA ALA A 454 -11.99 -26.01 -8.35
C ALA A 454 -10.91 -25.03 -8.88
N ALA A 455 -11.04 -23.72 -8.57
CA ALA A 455 -10.02 -22.71 -8.87
C ALA A 455 -8.83 -22.74 -7.87
N ILE A 456 -8.88 -23.65 -6.92
CA ILE A 456 -7.85 -23.86 -5.91
C ILE A 456 -7.37 -25.29 -5.99
N SER A 457 -6.05 -25.47 -6.09
CA SER A 457 -5.40 -26.78 -6.00
C SER A 457 -4.40 -26.78 -4.85
N VAL A 458 -4.38 -27.85 -4.10
CA VAL A 458 -3.48 -28.02 -2.93
C VAL A 458 -2.64 -29.27 -3.13
N VAL A 459 -1.33 -29.13 -3.07
CA VAL A 459 -0.42 -30.27 -3.03
C VAL A 459 -0.15 -30.63 -1.57
N VAL A 460 -0.40 -31.88 -1.21
CA VAL A 460 -0.29 -32.40 0.17
C VAL A 460 0.44 -33.75 0.19
N GLY A 461 0.94 -34.16 1.34
CA GLY A 461 1.45 -35.49 1.58
C GLY A 461 2.88 -35.56 2.09
N THR A 462 3.31 -36.79 2.40
CA THR A 462 4.58 -37.08 3.09
C THR A 462 5.85 -36.66 2.34
N GLY A 463 5.74 -36.36 1.05
CA GLY A 463 6.83 -35.77 0.26
C GLY A 463 7.08 -34.29 0.57
N LEU A 464 6.21 -33.63 1.34
CA LEU A 464 6.33 -32.21 1.72
C LEU A 464 6.87 -32.04 3.15
N VAL A 465 7.66 -32.96 3.65
CA VAL A 465 8.40 -32.82 4.92
C VAL A 465 9.50 -31.76 4.79
N ALA A 466 10.07 -31.31 5.93
CA ALA A 466 11.16 -30.36 5.92
C ALA A 466 12.31 -30.85 5.00
N PRO A 467 12.73 -30.01 4.04
CA PRO A 467 13.82 -30.40 3.15
C PRO A 467 15.14 -30.46 3.90
N THR A 468 15.99 -31.41 3.49
CA THR A 468 17.41 -31.45 3.87
C THR A 468 18.23 -30.98 2.68
N PHE A 469 19.20 -30.10 2.92
CA PHE A 469 20.08 -29.53 1.91
C PHE A 469 21.43 -30.21 1.90
#